data_ff92d3f63e7eb712610037777cae2aa7
#
_entry.id   ff92d3f63e7eb712610037777cae2aa7
#
_cell.length_a   1.000
_cell.length_b   1.000
_cell.length_c   1.000
_cell.angle_alpha   90.00
_cell.angle_beta   90.00
_cell.angle_gamma   90.00
#
_symmetry.space_group_name_H-M   'P 1'
#
loop_
_entity.id
_entity.type
_entity.pdbx_description
1 polymer ?
#
loop_
_entity_poly.entity_id
_entity_poly.type
_entity_poly.pdbx_seq_one_letter_code
_entity_poly.pdbx_strand_id
1 'polypeptide(L)'
;LVGSEMCIRDRKQIMSGMVWKFAERFIAQGVSFVVSLVLARILMPSDYGIIAIINVFITIADVLLTSGLNTALIQKQDVDELDFSTIFYCNFILGMGLYAILFVAAPFLATAYKMPLLKQAIRVFAIRLPISSFQSIQTAYISRKMDFKRFFFSTIIGTLVSAVVGIVMALKGAGVWALIAQYLTNTIIDTLFLFVTVRWHPRLMFSWKRAKPLIAYGSKVMMTDLIGTI
;
A
#
# COMPACT_ATOMS: atom_id res chain seq x y z
N LEU A 1 -31.56 26.90 10.47
CA LEU A 1 -30.48 26.84 11.50
C LEU A 1 -29.77 25.48 11.52
N VAL A 2 -30.48 24.34 11.42
CA VAL A 2 -29.89 22.99 11.42
C VAL A 2 -29.00 22.73 10.20
N GLY A 3 -29.33 23.23 9.04
CA GLY A 3 -28.55 23.07 7.80
C GLY A 3 -27.21 23.82 7.80
N SER A 4 -27.15 24.99 8.46
CA SER A 4 -25.93 25.80 8.52
C SER A 4 -24.88 25.20 9.49
N GLU A 5 -25.32 24.64 10.62
CA GLU A 5 -24.42 23.99 11.57
C GLU A 5 -23.87 22.65 11.05
N MET A 6 -24.68 21.90 10.31
CA MET A 6 -24.23 20.67 9.62
C MET A 6 -23.16 21.00 8.57
N CYS A 7 -23.38 22.02 7.76
CA CYS A 7 -22.42 22.45 6.73
C CYS A 7 -21.09 22.98 7.33
N ILE A 8 -21.15 23.68 8.47
CA ILE A 8 -19.95 24.17 9.17
C ILE A 8 -19.17 23.01 9.81
N ARG A 9 -19.86 22.01 10.36
CA ARG A 9 -19.24 20.83 10.94
C ARG A 9 -18.54 19.98 9.89
N ASP A 10 -19.20 19.76 8.76
CA ASP A 10 -18.64 19.02 7.64
C ASP A 10 -17.41 19.76 7.04
N ARG A 11 -17.46 21.08 6.92
CA ARG A 11 -16.34 21.90 6.47
C ARG A 11 -15.13 21.81 7.43
N LYS A 12 -15.35 21.86 8.74
CA LYS A 12 -14.28 21.69 9.74
C LYS A 12 -13.67 20.30 9.67
N GLN A 13 -14.47 19.28 9.45
CA GLN A 13 -14.03 17.88 9.37
C GLN A 13 -13.20 17.65 8.09
N ILE A 14 -13.63 18.21 6.96
CA ILE A 14 -12.90 18.18 5.70
C ILE A 14 -11.56 18.92 5.82
N MET A 15 -11.57 20.13 6.36
CA MET A 15 -10.33 20.92 6.55
C MET A 15 -9.35 20.22 7.49
N SER A 16 -9.83 19.69 8.62
CA SER A 16 -9.01 18.90 9.54
C SER A 16 -8.41 17.68 8.84
N GLY A 17 -9.22 16.95 8.06
CA GLY A 17 -8.75 15.80 7.29
C GLY A 17 -7.66 16.15 6.28
N MET A 18 -7.82 17.28 5.57
CA MET A 18 -6.82 17.78 4.63
C MET A 18 -5.50 18.14 5.32
N VAL A 19 -5.57 18.85 6.46
CA VAL A 19 -4.38 19.21 7.25
C VAL A 19 -3.63 17.97 7.73
N TRP A 20 -4.34 16.96 8.27
CA TRP A 20 -3.73 15.69 8.69
C TRP A 20 -3.08 14.94 7.53
N LYS A 21 -3.75 14.90 6.36
CA LYS A 21 -3.22 14.24 5.16
C LYS A 21 -2.00 14.96 4.60
N PHE A 22 -1.99 16.30 4.63
CA PHE A 22 -0.85 17.11 4.20
C PHE A 22 0.34 16.95 5.16
N ALA A 23 0.10 17.02 6.47
CA ALA A 23 1.11 16.82 7.49
C ALA A 23 1.73 15.41 7.42
N GLU A 24 0.90 14.37 7.24
CA GLU A 24 1.35 12.99 7.04
C GLU A 24 2.32 12.90 5.86
N ARG A 25 1.92 13.41 4.71
CA ARG A 25 2.72 13.33 3.50
C ARG A 25 4.04 14.09 3.62
N PHE A 26 4.00 15.29 4.20
CA PHE A 26 5.18 16.12 4.37
C PHE A 26 6.20 15.49 5.33
N ILE A 27 5.74 14.99 6.49
CA ILE A 27 6.62 14.36 7.48
C ILE A 27 7.15 13.02 6.97
N ALA A 28 6.29 12.16 6.40
CA ALA A 28 6.72 10.88 5.86
C ALA A 28 7.74 11.05 4.73
N GLN A 29 7.52 12.02 3.84
CA GLN A 29 8.46 12.33 2.76
C GLN A 29 9.78 12.88 3.28
N GLY A 30 9.74 13.75 4.31
CA GLY A 30 10.93 14.29 4.97
C GLY A 30 11.77 13.19 5.62
N VAL A 31 11.14 12.30 6.38
CA VAL A 31 11.83 11.15 6.98
C VAL A 31 12.41 10.22 5.91
N SER A 32 11.62 9.88 4.89
CA SER A 32 12.08 9.03 3.78
C SER A 32 13.25 9.64 3.04
N PHE A 33 13.26 10.96 2.85
CA PHE A 33 14.37 11.68 2.23
C PHE A 33 15.66 11.57 3.06
N VAL A 34 15.59 11.82 4.37
CA VAL A 34 16.75 11.68 5.27
C VAL A 34 17.28 10.24 5.27
N VAL A 35 16.38 9.25 5.37
CA VAL A 35 16.74 7.83 5.34
C VAL A 35 17.40 7.46 4.01
N SER A 36 16.88 7.94 2.89
CA SER A 36 17.46 7.67 1.57
C SER A 36 18.87 8.25 1.43
N LEU A 37 19.12 9.44 1.99
CA LEU A 37 20.47 10.04 2.03
C LEU A 37 21.45 9.19 2.87
N VAL A 38 21.01 8.71 4.02
CA VAL A 38 21.83 7.86 4.89
C VAL A 38 22.15 6.53 4.18
N LEU A 39 21.13 5.88 3.61
CA LEU A 39 21.30 4.60 2.92
C LEU A 39 22.15 4.76 1.64
N ALA A 40 22.01 5.88 0.90
CA ALA A 40 22.83 6.13 -0.29
C ALA A 40 24.33 6.29 0.00
N ARG A 41 24.70 6.61 1.24
CA ARG A 41 26.11 6.66 1.66
C ARG A 41 26.68 5.29 2.09
N ILE A 42 25.80 4.34 2.43
CA ILE A 42 26.18 3.04 2.98
C ILE A 42 26.11 1.95 1.91
N LEU A 43 25.06 2.00 1.07
CA LEU A 43 24.77 0.97 0.07
C LEU A 43 25.47 1.26 -1.26
N MET A 44 25.72 0.20 -2.03
CA MET A 44 26.29 0.33 -3.37
C MET A 44 25.23 0.73 -4.40
N PRO A 45 25.60 1.46 -5.47
CA PRO A 45 24.68 1.79 -6.55
C PRO A 45 24.01 0.57 -7.19
N SER A 46 24.69 -0.59 -7.21
CA SER A 46 24.14 -1.87 -7.69
C SER A 46 22.92 -2.34 -6.90
N ASP A 47 22.90 -2.10 -5.57
CA ASP A 47 21.77 -2.48 -4.71
C ASP A 47 20.52 -1.66 -5.06
N TYR A 48 20.71 -0.37 -5.32
CA TYR A 48 19.63 0.50 -5.81
C TYR A 48 19.14 0.10 -7.19
N GLY A 49 20.03 -0.35 -8.08
CA GLY A 49 19.67 -0.85 -9.40
C GLY A 49 18.73 -2.05 -9.31
N ILE A 50 19.02 -3.01 -8.42
CA ILE A 50 18.16 -4.18 -8.20
C ILE A 50 16.77 -3.74 -7.69
N ILE A 51 16.72 -2.87 -6.69
CA ILE A 51 15.46 -2.37 -6.14
C ILE A 51 14.66 -1.54 -7.17
N ALA A 52 15.32 -0.75 -8.01
CA ALA A 52 14.66 0.00 -9.07
C ALA A 52 13.94 -0.93 -10.05
N ILE A 53 14.59 -2.01 -10.49
CA ILE A 53 13.98 -3.02 -11.35
C ILE A 53 12.76 -3.66 -10.66
N ILE A 54 12.90 -4.06 -9.40
CA ILE A 54 11.82 -4.69 -8.64
C ILE A 54 10.64 -3.71 -8.48
N ASN A 55 10.92 -2.45 -8.18
CA ASN A 55 9.90 -1.43 -7.95
C ASN A 55 9.02 -1.20 -9.19
N VAL A 56 9.54 -1.31 -10.41
CA VAL A 56 8.73 -1.21 -11.63
C VAL A 56 7.59 -2.24 -11.61
N PHE A 57 7.92 -3.51 -11.35
CA PHE A 57 6.91 -4.57 -11.31
C PHE A 57 5.97 -4.46 -10.12
N ILE A 58 6.50 -4.09 -8.97
CA ILE A 58 5.70 -3.93 -7.75
C ILE A 58 4.76 -2.71 -7.86
N THR A 59 5.19 -1.60 -8.45
CA THR A 59 4.33 -0.43 -8.64
C THR A 59 3.16 -0.75 -9.54
N ILE A 60 3.37 -1.48 -10.63
CA ILE A 60 2.29 -1.94 -11.50
C ILE A 60 1.31 -2.83 -10.70
N ALA A 61 1.84 -3.79 -9.92
CA ALA A 61 1.01 -4.66 -9.10
C ALA A 61 0.26 -3.89 -7.99
N ASP A 62 0.89 -2.91 -7.35
CA ASP A 62 0.25 -2.05 -6.34
C ASP A 62 -0.88 -1.21 -6.94
N VAL A 63 -0.71 -0.66 -8.15
CA VAL A 63 -1.78 0.05 -8.87
C VAL A 63 -2.98 -0.86 -9.10
N LEU A 64 -2.74 -2.10 -9.54
CA LEU A 64 -3.80 -3.09 -9.75
C LEU A 64 -4.57 -3.41 -8.44
N LEU A 65 -3.86 -3.46 -7.30
CA LEU A 65 -4.46 -3.76 -5.99
C LEU A 65 -5.22 -2.57 -5.39
N THR A 66 -4.69 -1.35 -5.54
CA THR A 66 -5.16 -0.20 -4.76
C THR A 66 -6.15 0.68 -5.52
N SER A 67 -5.98 0.85 -6.84
CA SER A 67 -6.74 1.83 -7.61
C SER A 67 -8.16 1.39 -7.95
N GLY A 68 -8.35 0.14 -8.36
CA GLY A 68 -9.62 -0.29 -8.92
C GLY A 68 -10.73 -0.49 -7.89
N LEU A 69 -10.58 -1.52 -7.08
CA LEU A 69 -11.65 -1.98 -6.16
C LEU A 69 -11.87 -1.03 -4.99
N ASN A 70 -10.80 -0.37 -4.49
CA ASN A 70 -10.91 0.60 -3.41
C ASN A 70 -11.67 1.85 -3.83
N THR A 71 -11.34 2.40 -5.00
CA THR A 71 -12.02 3.58 -5.54
C THR A 71 -13.49 3.28 -5.79
N ALA A 72 -13.82 2.10 -6.33
CA ALA A 72 -15.19 1.64 -6.49
C ALA A 72 -15.96 1.59 -5.15
N LEU A 73 -15.30 1.10 -4.10
CA LEU A 73 -15.89 1.01 -2.76
C LEU A 73 -16.08 2.38 -2.11
N ILE A 74 -15.14 3.31 -2.33
CA ILE A 74 -15.22 4.68 -1.78
C ILE A 74 -16.35 5.46 -2.45
N GLN A 75 -16.56 5.29 -3.75
CA GLN A 75 -17.56 6.06 -4.52
C GLN A 75 -18.97 5.50 -4.43
N LYS A 76 -19.16 4.25 -4.08
CA LYS A 76 -20.48 3.65 -3.90
C LYS A 76 -21.22 4.34 -2.75
N GLN A 77 -22.46 4.85 -2.97
CA GLN A 77 -23.22 5.60 -1.97
C GLN A 77 -23.64 4.71 -0.79
N ASP A 78 -24.29 3.58 -1.06
CA ASP A 78 -24.77 2.64 -0.04
C ASP A 78 -23.84 1.42 0.04
N VAL A 79 -22.89 1.46 0.98
CA VAL A 79 -21.92 0.38 1.21
C VAL A 79 -22.21 -0.29 2.54
N ASP A 80 -22.48 -1.60 2.46
CA ASP A 80 -22.71 -2.47 3.61
C ASP A 80 -21.43 -3.22 4.03
N GLU A 81 -21.45 -3.83 5.21
CA GLU A 81 -20.36 -4.70 5.69
C GLU A 81 -20.08 -5.88 4.74
N LEU A 82 -21.10 -6.34 4.02
CA LEU A 82 -20.98 -7.39 3.01
C LEU A 82 -20.13 -6.94 1.81
N ASP A 83 -20.28 -5.67 1.38
CA ASP A 83 -19.49 -5.11 0.28
C ASP A 83 -18.01 -5.02 0.67
N PHE A 84 -17.71 -4.49 1.88
CA PHE A 84 -16.33 -4.42 2.39
C PHE A 84 -15.69 -5.81 2.48
N SER A 85 -16.40 -6.79 3.04
CA SER A 85 -15.88 -8.17 3.16
C SER A 85 -15.69 -8.82 1.79
N THR A 86 -16.62 -8.61 0.86
CA THR A 86 -16.53 -9.15 -0.51
C THR A 86 -15.32 -8.59 -1.26
N ILE A 87 -15.11 -7.27 -1.21
CA ILE A 87 -13.95 -6.62 -1.86
C ILE A 87 -12.64 -7.01 -1.17
N PHE A 88 -12.64 -7.20 0.15
CA PHE A 88 -11.49 -7.71 0.87
C PHE A 88 -11.01 -9.06 0.29
N TYR A 89 -11.92 -10.02 0.13
CA TYR A 89 -11.57 -11.32 -0.44
C TYR A 89 -11.13 -11.21 -1.91
N CYS A 90 -11.78 -10.36 -2.70
CA CYS A 90 -11.35 -10.10 -4.08
C CYS A 90 -9.93 -9.53 -4.14
N ASN A 91 -9.62 -8.52 -3.33
CA ASN A 91 -8.27 -7.93 -3.25
C ASN A 91 -7.23 -8.94 -2.74
N PHE A 92 -7.58 -9.76 -1.75
CA PHE A 92 -6.68 -10.77 -1.23
C PHE A 92 -6.34 -11.83 -2.28
N ILE A 93 -7.35 -12.34 -2.99
CA ILE A 93 -7.16 -13.30 -4.10
C ILE A 93 -6.32 -12.64 -5.21
N LEU A 94 -6.60 -11.40 -5.57
CA LEU A 94 -5.81 -10.65 -6.56
C LEU A 94 -4.36 -10.47 -6.10
N GLY A 95 -4.12 -10.10 -4.85
CA GLY A 95 -2.78 -9.96 -4.27
C GLY A 95 -2.00 -11.27 -4.25
N MET A 96 -2.64 -12.37 -3.89
CA MET A 96 -2.04 -13.70 -3.96
C MET A 96 -1.75 -14.13 -5.41
N GLY A 97 -2.66 -13.83 -6.34
CA GLY A 97 -2.45 -14.10 -7.77
C GLY A 97 -1.25 -13.32 -8.34
N LEU A 98 -1.16 -12.02 -8.05
CA LEU A 98 -0.02 -11.19 -8.46
C LEU A 98 1.29 -11.66 -7.82
N TYR A 99 1.27 -12.03 -6.54
CA TYR A 99 2.41 -12.66 -5.89
C TYR A 99 2.86 -13.94 -6.60
N ALA A 100 1.92 -14.84 -6.92
CA ALA A 100 2.22 -16.08 -7.62
C ALA A 100 2.81 -15.81 -9.03
N ILE A 101 2.25 -14.86 -9.77
CA ILE A 101 2.76 -14.44 -11.08
C ILE A 101 4.21 -13.94 -10.96
N LEU A 102 4.49 -13.03 -10.03
CA LEU A 102 5.84 -12.52 -9.82
C LEU A 102 6.80 -13.61 -9.31
N PHE A 103 6.33 -14.52 -8.47
CA PHE A 103 7.14 -15.64 -7.98
C PHE A 103 7.60 -16.57 -9.11
N VAL A 104 6.71 -16.86 -10.07
CA VAL A 104 7.01 -17.66 -11.26
C VAL A 104 7.83 -16.87 -12.27
N ALA A 105 7.58 -15.56 -12.43
CA ALA A 105 8.33 -14.70 -13.33
C ALA A 105 9.75 -14.38 -12.84
N ALA A 106 10.00 -14.45 -11.52
CA ALA A 106 11.29 -14.08 -10.92
C ALA A 106 12.53 -14.76 -11.56
N PRO A 107 12.55 -16.08 -11.87
CA PRO A 107 13.69 -16.69 -12.52
C PRO A 107 13.92 -16.16 -13.96
N PHE A 108 12.84 -15.88 -14.72
CA PHE A 108 12.93 -15.33 -16.07
C PHE A 108 13.51 -13.93 -16.03
N LEU A 109 13.05 -13.08 -15.10
CA LEU A 109 13.59 -11.74 -14.91
C LEU A 109 15.06 -11.78 -14.47
N ALA A 110 15.44 -12.67 -13.57
CA ALA A 110 16.82 -12.80 -13.13
C ALA A 110 17.76 -13.21 -14.26
N THR A 111 17.32 -14.08 -15.17
CA THR A 111 18.11 -14.46 -16.35
C THR A 111 18.16 -13.35 -17.39
N ALA A 112 17.05 -12.64 -17.64
CA ALA A 112 16.98 -11.53 -18.58
C ALA A 112 17.91 -10.37 -18.18
N TYR A 113 17.95 -10.02 -16.89
CA TYR A 113 18.82 -8.97 -16.36
C TYR A 113 20.22 -9.46 -15.98
N LYS A 114 20.52 -10.77 -16.11
CA LYS A 114 21.80 -11.40 -15.75
C LYS A 114 22.18 -11.15 -14.26
N MET A 115 21.20 -11.06 -13.40
CA MET A 115 21.37 -10.80 -11.95
C MET A 115 20.78 -11.95 -11.11
N PRO A 116 21.56 -12.95 -10.67
CA PRO A 116 21.03 -14.10 -9.92
C PRO A 116 20.33 -13.72 -8.60
N LEU A 117 20.81 -12.66 -7.93
CA LEU A 117 20.24 -12.13 -6.69
C LEU A 117 18.82 -11.60 -6.88
N LEU A 118 18.49 -11.09 -8.07
CA LEU A 118 17.18 -10.55 -8.42
C LEU A 118 16.06 -11.58 -8.22
N LYS A 119 16.32 -12.87 -8.48
CA LYS A 119 15.34 -13.95 -8.29
C LYS A 119 14.85 -14.04 -6.85
N GLN A 120 15.76 -14.05 -5.88
CA GLN A 120 15.38 -14.12 -4.47
C GLN A 120 14.80 -12.80 -3.98
N ALA A 121 15.36 -11.69 -4.40
CA ALA A 121 14.92 -10.36 -4.06
C ALA A 121 13.46 -10.11 -4.49
N ILE A 122 13.07 -10.45 -5.73
CA ILE A 122 11.68 -10.35 -6.21
C ILE A 122 10.75 -11.22 -5.36
N ARG A 123 11.11 -12.48 -5.10
CA ARG A 123 10.26 -13.41 -4.35
C ARG A 123 9.96 -12.94 -2.95
N VAL A 124 10.97 -12.42 -2.26
CA VAL A 124 10.81 -11.90 -0.89
C VAL A 124 10.06 -10.57 -0.90
N PHE A 125 10.42 -9.67 -1.81
CA PHE A 125 9.78 -8.36 -1.86
C PHE A 125 8.29 -8.43 -2.28
N ALA A 126 7.94 -9.36 -3.16
CA ALA A 126 6.56 -9.58 -3.60
C ALA A 126 5.62 -10.05 -2.47
N ILE A 127 6.13 -10.56 -1.34
CA ILE A 127 5.32 -10.87 -0.13
C ILE A 127 4.55 -9.63 0.34
N ARG A 128 5.04 -8.44 0.01
CA ARG A 128 4.35 -7.19 0.28
C ARG A 128 2.94 -7.15 -0.33
N LEU A 129 2.71 -7.73 -1.50
CA LEU A 129 1.44 -7.64 -2.21
C LEU A 129 0.24 -8.25 -1.46
N PRO A 130 0.29 -9.49 -0.94
CA PRO A 130 -0.78 -9.99 -0.10
C PRO A 130 -0.95 -9.20 1.20
N ILE A 131 0.13 -8.65 1.77
CA ILE A 131 0.04 -7.80 2.97
C ILE A 131 -0.65 -6.47 2.64
N SER A 132 -0.30 -5.83 1.52
CA SER A 132 -0.93 -4.59 1.05
C SER A 132 -2.42 -4.77 0.77
N SER A 133 -2.88 -5.96 0.37
CA SER A 133 -4.31 -6.22 0.16
C SER A 133 -5.14 -6.10 1.44
N PHE A 134 -4.58 -6.45 2.61
CA PHE A 134 -5.21 -6.21 3.91
C PHE A 134 -5.30 -4.71 4.23
N GLN A 135 -4.22 -3.98 4.00
CA GLN A 135 -4.14 -2.53 4.25
C GLN A 135 -5.12 -1.74 3.37
N SER A 136 -5.27 -2.16 2.13
CA SER A 136 -6.06 -1.52 1.09
C SER A 136 -7.51 -1.25 1.53
N ILE A 137 -8.20 -2.24 2.08
CA ILE A 137 -9.60 -2.11 2.53
C ILE A 137 -9.74 -1.23 3.77
N GLN A 138 -8.78 -1.30 4.70
CA GLN A 138 -8.80 -0.45 5.88
C GLN A 138 -8.58 1.01 5.51
N THR A 139 -7.73 1.26 4.52
CA THR A 139 -7.55 2.59 3.93
C THR A 139 -8.85 3.12 3.29
N ALA A 140 -9.59 2.27 2.56
CA ALA A 140 -10.88 2.63 1.99
C ALA A 140 -11.92 2.97 3.08
N TYR A 141 -11.95 2.19 4.16
CA TYR A 141 -12.84 2.43 5.30
C TYR A 141 -12.53 3.76 6.01
N ILE A 142 -11.25 4.06 6.28
CA ILE A 142 -10.81 5.32 6.89
C ILE A 142 -11.11 6.51 5.96
N SER A 143 -10.87 6.36 4.67
CA SER A 143 -11.12 7.42 3.67
C SER A 143 -12.61 7.78 3.61
N ARG A 144 -13.50 6.80 3.70
CA ARG A 144 -14.97 7.06 3.79
C ARG A 144 -15.37 7.76 5.08
N LYS A 145 -14.73 7.43 6.21
CA LYS A 145 -15.01 8.06 7.51
C LYS A 145 -14.26 9.36 7.74
N MET A 146 -13.40 9.76 6.80
CA MET A 146 -12.51 10.93 6.91
C MET A 146 -11.66 10.96 8.20
N ASP A 147 -11.35 9.79 8.77
CA ASP A 147 -10.53 9.66 9.99
C ASP A 147 -9.03 9.56 9.64
N PHE A 148 -8.52 10.59 8.99
CA PHE A 148 -7.13 10.64 8.52
C PHE A 148 -6.09 10.71 9.66
N LYS A 149 -6.51 11.00 10.89
CA LYS A 149 -5.62 11.00 12.05
C LYS A 149 -5.01 9.62 12.30
N ARG A 150 -5.79 8.55 12.16
CA ARG A 150 -5.29 7.17 12.30
C ARG A 150 -4.29 6.82 11.22
N PHE A 151 -4.58 7.26 10.00
CA PHE A 151 -3.67 7.06 8.86
C PHE A 151 -2.33 7.77 9.10
N PHE A 152 -2.35 9.01 9.59
CA PHE A 152 -1.17 9.77 9.95
C PHE A 152 -0.25 9.01 10.91
N PHE A 153 -0.79 8.51 12.03
CA PHE A 153 0.01 7.79 13.02
C PHE A 153 0.54 6.45 12.47
N SER A 154 -0.25 5.72 11.69
CA SER A 154 0.19 4.49 11.03
C SER A 154 1.42 4.75 10.17
N THR A 155 1.30 5.69 9.24
CA THR A 155 2.37 6.00 8.28
C THR A 155 3.65 6.49 8.97
N ILE A 156 3.54 7.34 10.00
CA ILE A 156 4.73 7.85 10.70
C ILE A 156 5.42 6.74 11.48
N ILE A 157 4.67 5.94 12.25
CA ILE A 157 5.25 4.84 13.02
C ILE A 157 5.87 3.81 12.07
N GLY A 158 5.17 3.44 11.00
CA GLY A 158 5.69 2.54 9.96
C GLY A 158 6.98 3.04 9.34
N THR A 159 7.01 4.32 8.95
CA THR A 159 8.19 4.96 8.35
C THR A 159 9.37 5.02 9.32
N LEU A 160 9.15 5.40 10.58
CA LEU A 160 10.22 5.49 11.59
C LEU A 160 10.80 4.11 11.92
N VAL A 161 9.96 3.12 12.17
CA VAL A 161 10.42 1.75 12.49
C VAL A 161 11.14 1.14 11.29
N SER A 162 10.61 1.29 10.10
CA SER A 162 11.26 0.79 8.87
C SER A 162 12.59 1.49 8.59
N ALA A 163 12.69 2.78 8.88
CA ALA A 163 13.93 3.53 8.78
C ALA A 163 15.04 2.94 9.67
N VAL A 164 14.71 2.68 10.94
CA VAL A 164 15.66 2.06 11.89
C VAL A 164 16.09 0.68 11.39
N VAL A 165 15.14 -0.17 10.97
CA VAL A 165 15.44 -1.51 10.46
C VAL A 165 16.35 -1.43 9.22
N GLY A 166 16.00 -0.57 8.25
CA GLY A 166 16.78 -0.38 7.03
C GLY A 166 18.22 0.07 7.32
N ILE A 167 18.39 1.09 8.17
CA ILE A 167 19.71 1.62 8.53
C ILE A 167 20.55 0.55 9.28
N VAL A 168 19.96 -0.14 10.26
CA VAL A 168 20.67 -1.19 11.03
C VAL A 168 21.12 -2.33 10.11
N MET A 169 20.27 -2.78 9.19
CA MET A 169 20.63 -3.82 8.23
C MET A 169 21.69 -3.34 7.23
N ALA A 170 21.61 -2.10 6.77
CA ALA A 170 22.60 -1.52 5.87
C ALA A 170 23.99 -1.43 6.56
N LEU A 171 24.05 -0.99 7.83
CA LEU A 171 25.28 -0.95 8.62
C LEU A 171 25.89 -2.35 8.85
N LYS A 172 25.07 -3.39 8.87
CA LYS A 172 25.54 -4.79 8.94
C LYS A 172 26.00 -5.35 7.59
N GLY A 173 26.00 -4.54 6.53
CA GLY A 173 26.44 -4.95 5.20
C GLY A 173 25.44 -5.84 4.44
N ALA A 174 24.15 -5.77 4.77
CA ALA A 174 23.12 -6.61 4.13
C ALA A 174 22.84 -6.23 2.67
N GLY A 175 23.39 -5.12 2.12
CA GLY A 175 23.20 -4.70 0.74
C GLY A 175 21.71 -4.50 0.39
N VAL A 176 21.27 -5.07 -0.72
CA VAL A 176 19.88 -4.96 -1.20
C VAL A 176 18.84 -5.43 -0.17
N TRP A 177 19.19 -6.36 0.71
CA TRP A 177 18.28 -6.88 1.73
C TRP A 177 17.88 -5.83 2.77
N ALA A 178 18.73 -4.81 3.00
CA ALA A 178 18.39 -3.69 3.87
C ALA A 178 17.20 -2.89 3.32
N LEU A 179 17.18 -2.62 2.01
CA LEU A 179 16.09 -1.93 1.35
C LEU A 179 14.81 -2.79 1.33
N ILE A 180 14.94 -4.08 1.02
CA ILE A 180 13.80 -5.01 1.04
C ILE A 180 13.17 -5.07 2.44
N ALA A 181 14.01 -5.23 3.47
CA ALA A 181 13.54 -5.27 4.86
C ALA A 181 12.87 -3.95 5.28
N GLN A 182 13.41 -2.81 4.87
CA GLN A 182 12.81 -1.50 5.12
C GLN A 182 11.39 -1.42 4.54
N TYR A 183 11.22 -1.74 3.26
CA TYR A 183 9.90 -1.69 2.61
C TYR A 183 8.91 -2.70 3.21
N LEU A 184 9.34 -3.93 3.47
CA LEU A 184 8.48 -4.94 4.09
C LEU A 184 8.06 -4.54 5.51
N THR A 185 9.01 -4.06 6.33
CA THR A 185 8.72 -3.60 7.69
C THR A 185 7.73 -2.44 7.66
N ASN A 186 7.89 -1.48 6.76
CA ASN A 186 6.94 -0.38 6.61
C ASN A 186 5.53 -0.92 6.33
N THR A 187 5.38 -1.77 5.32
CA THR A 187 4.07 -2.35 4.96
C THR A 187 3.47 -3.19 6.08
N ILE A 188 4.28 -3.98 6.80
CA ILE A 188 3.81 -4.81 7.92
C ILE A 188 3.33 -3.93 9.07
N ILE A 189 4.12 -2.94 9.48
CA ILE A 189 3.78 -2.04 10.60
C ILE A 189 2.54 -1.22 10.28
N ASP A 190 2.46 -0.65 9.08
CA ASP A 190 1.28 0.09 8.62
C ASP A 190 0.02 -0.79 8.65
N THR A 191 0.11 -2.01 8.12
CA THR A 191 -1.00 -2.96 8.09
C THR A 191 -1.42 -3.36 9.51
N LEU A 192 -0.47 -3.69 10.38
CA LEU A 192 -0.75 -4.06 11.77
C LEU A 192 -1.38 -2.92 12.56
N PHE A 193 -0.83 -1.70 12.43
CA PHE A 193 -1.37 -0.54 13.11
C PHE A 193 -2.80 -0.24 12.68
N LEU A 194 -3.07 -0.28 11.39
CA LEU A 194 -4.42 -0.08 10.86
C LEU A 194 -5.35 -1.20 11.31
N PHE A 195 -4.90 -2.46 11.31
CA PHE A 195 -5.70 -3.59 11.74
C PHE A 195 -6.12 -3.51 13.22
N VAL A 196 -5.22 -3.05 14.08
CA VAL A 196 -5.50 -2.86 15.51
C VAL A 196 -6.38 -1.63 15.78
N THR A 197 -6.13 -0.53 15.03
CA THR A 197 -6.76 0.77 15.30
C THR A 197 -8.13 0.93 14.61
N VAL A 198 -8.32 0.29 13.47
CA VAL A 198 -9.58 0.31 12.74
C VAL A 198 -10.51 -0.75 13.31
N ARG A 199 -11.70 -0.32 13.77
CA ARG A 199 -12.70 -1.22 14.39
C ARG A 199 -13.38 -2.17 13.39
N TRP A 200 -13.07 -2.09 12.12
CA TRP A 200 -13.64 -2.96 11.11
C TRP A 200 -12.72 -4.17 10.88
N HIS A 201 -13.32 -5.35 10.92
CA HIS A 201 -12.65 -6.61 10.64
C HIS A 201 -13.44 -7.38 9.56
N PRO A 202 -12.75 -8.08 8.63
CA PRO A 202 -13.42 -8.83 7.58
C PRO A 202 -14.26 -9.95 8.18
N ARG A 203 -15.53 -10.03 7.78
CA ARG A 203 -16.42 -11.15 8.12
C ARG A 203 -16.36 -12.20 7.00
N LEU A 204 -16.57 -13.46 7.35
CA LEU A 204 -16.62 -14.58 6.39
C LEU A 204 -17.94 -14.53 5.57
N MET A 205 -18.12 -13.44 4.84
CA MET A 205 -19.28 -13.22 3.98
C MET A 205 -18.78 -12.78 2.60
N PHE A 206 -19.27 -13.47 1.55
CA PHE A 206 -18.91 -13.18 0.17
C PHE A 206 -20.14 -13.22 -0.73
N SER A 207 -20.30 -12.24 -1.61
CA SER A 207 -21.39 -12.17 -2.58
C SER A 207 -20.88 -11.83 -3.97
N TRP A 208 -20.86 -12.81 -4.86
CA TRP A 208 -20.46 -12.61 -6.25
C TRP A 208 -21.34 -11.59 -6.99
N LYS A 209 -22.65 -11.55 -6.64
CA LYS A 209 -23.61 -10.60 -7.24
C LYS A 209 -23.22 -9.13 -6.95
N ARG A 210 -22.64 -8.86 -5.78
CA ARG A 210 -22.16 -7.53 -5.40
C ARG A 210 -20.73 -7.25 -5.88
N ALA A 211 -19.89 -8.27 -5.98
CA ALA A 211 -18.52 -8.15 -6.49
C ALA A 211 -18.50 -7.73 -7.97
N LYS A 212 -19.33 -8.34 -8.81
CA LYS A 212 -19.34 -8.16 -10.27
C LYS A 212 -19.44 -6.68 -10.71
N PRO A 213 -20.41 -5.87 -10.24
CA PRO A 213 -20.49 -4.46 -10.63
C PRO A 213 -19.32 -3.63 -10.10
N LEU A 214 -18.78 -3.93 -8.89
CA LEU A 214 -17.65 -3.24 -8.32
C LEU A 214 -16.35 -3.57 -9.07
N ILE A 215 -16.17 -4.82 -9.48
CA ILE A 215 -15.03 -5.24 -10.33
C ILE A 215 -15.13 -4.58 -11.72
N ALA A 216 -16.31 -4.56 -12.33
CA ALA A 216 -16.51 -3.93 -13.64
C ALA A 216 -16.25 -2.41 -13.62
N TYR A 217 -16.63 -1.72 -12.55
CA TYR A 217 -16.31 -0.32 -12.37
C TYR A 217 -14.82 -0.13 -12.02
N GLY A 218 -14.33 -0.90 -11.07
CA GLY A 218 -12.93 -0.84 -10.61
C GLY A 218 -11.93 -1.13 -11.73
N SER A 219 -12.22 -2.05 -12.64
CA SER A 219 -11.34 -2.35 -13.78
C SER A 219 -11.16 -1.16 -14.73
N LYS A 220 -12.20 -0.33 -14.92
CA LYS A 220 -12.11 0.90 -15.73
C LYS A 220 -11.23 1.95 -15.07
N VAL A 221 -11.40 2.15 -13.76
CA VAL A 221 -10.57 3.07 -12.97
C VAL A 221 -9.11 2.60 -12.96
N MET A 222 -8.90 1.31 -12.75
CA MET A 222 -7.58 0.68 -12.75
C MET A 222 -6.84 0.91 -14.08
N MET A 223 -7.53 0.76 -15.22
CA MET A 223 -6.94 1.04 -16.54
C MET A 223 -6.54 2.50 -16.70
N THR A 224 -7.36 3.43 -16.22
CA THR A 224 -7.06 4.86 -16.26
C THR A 224 -5.83 5.19 -15.42
N ASP A 225 -5.74 4.66 -14.20
CA ASP A 225 -4.63 4.90 -13.29
C ASP A 225 -3.33 4.23 -13.79
N LEU A 226 -3.44 3.06 -14.41
CA LEU A 226 -2.30 2.37 -15.01
C LEU A 226 -1.69 3.19 -16.16
N ILE A 227 -2.53 3.75 -17.03
CA ILE A 227 -2.07 4.63 -18.13
C ILE A 227 -1.43 5.91 -17.57
N GLY A 228 -1.96 6.44 -16.46
CA GLY A 228 -1.38 7.62 -15.81
C GLY A 228 -0.07 7.38 -15.05
N THR A 229 0.28 6.12 -14.79
CA THR A 229 1.50 5.73 -14.04
C THR A 229 2.67 5.37 -14.97
N ILE A 230 2.40 5.05 -16.24
CA ILE A 230 3.38 4.75 -17.30
C ILE A 230 3.77 6.05 -18.01
#